data_49e28b403877ec7fe1772b0910f31816
#
_entry.id   49e28b403877ec7fe1772b0910f31816
#
_cell.length_a   1.000
_cell.length_b   1.000
_cell.length_c   1.000
_cell.angle_alpha   90.00
_cell.angle_beta   90.00
_cell.angle_gamma   90.00
#
_symmetry.space_group_name_H-M   'P 1'
#
loop_
_entity.id
_entity.type
_entity.pdbx_description
1 polymer ?
#
loop_
_entity_poly.entity_id
_entity_poly.type
_entity_poly.pdbx_seq_one_letter_code
_entity_poly.pdbx_strand_id
1 'polypeptide(L)'
;MNKKAIILPVLLLGSVAAYLIYRSATAAERQATLYGNVDIREASLAFRVTGRVASLLVDEGAQVKEGDVLASLDPEPLRNALHGAEAAVAALAARNAMLHSGYRSEDLEQAKARLQAAQAVLVDAEREFARQATLLPEGVTTQRALDAARSAKDQATAQVQVAGQQVRQMSTGFRREEVADSDAQLRQAQAQLAAAQLAVKDATLLAPSEGIILTRAIEKGNMVQAGSPAFSLSLTSPVRVIAYVGEPMLGRFSPGTRVTLTTDGRPGQPYHGRVGFVSPTAEFTPKSVETTDLRTSLVYRLRIVVEDSDSQLRQGMPVTVRLAG
;
A
#
# COMPACT_ATOMS: atom_id res chain seq x y z
N MET A 1 93.21 1.11 14.17
CA MET A 1 91.90 1.62 13.73
C MET A 1 90.89 1.18 14.78
N ASN A 2 90.35 2.16 15.54
CA ASN A 2 89.51 1.89 16.69
C ASN A 2 88.15 1.36 16.29
N LYS A 3 87.83 0.10 16.47
CA LYS A 3 86.52 -0.53 16.16
C LYS A 3 85.37 0.15 16.90
N LYS A 4 85.65 0.84 18.02
CA LYS A 4 84.68 1.62 18.80
C LYS A 4 84.17 2.92 18.07
N ALA A 5 84.94 3.49 17.14
CA ALA A 5 84.55 4.70 16.38
C ALA A 5 83.55 4.45 15.26
N ILE A 6 83.34 3.17 14.84
CA ILE A 6 82.37 2.81 13.81
C ILE A 6 81.05 2.35 14.42
N ILE A 7 81.06 1.84 15.68
CA ILE A 7 79.80 1.32 16.30
C ILE A 7 78.84 2.45 16.68
N LEU A 8 79.37 3.59 17.12
CA LEU A 8 78.50 4.74 17.52
C LEU A 8 77.65 5.34 16.40
N PRO A 9 78.21 5.62 15.18
CA PRO A 9 77.45 6.11 14.09
C PRO A 9 76.45 5.08 13.49
N VAL A 10 76.73 3.77 13.55
CA VAL A 10 75.83 2.71 13.14
C VAL A 10 74.64 2.58 14.08
N LEU A 11 74.83 2.68 15.39
CA LEU A 11 73.77 2.71 16.40
C LEU A 11 72.87 3.96 16.23
N LEU A 12 73.47 5.11 15.93
CA LEU A 12 72.71 6.38 15.70
C LEU A 12 71.90 6.31 14.44
N LEU A 13 72.43 5.74 13.33
CA LEU A 13 71.68 5.50 12.09
C LEU A 13 70.56 4.50 12.28
N GLY A 14 70.76 3.43 13.05
CA GLY A 14 69.73 2.45 13.38
C GLY A 14 68.60 3.05 14.20
N SER A 15 68.92 3.89 15.21
CA SER A 15 67.88 4.57 16.01
C SER A 15 67.09 5.62 15.22
N VAL A 16 67.72 6.35 14.31
CA VAL A 16 67.03 7.29 13.41
C VAL A 16 66.16 6.55 12.43
N ALA A 17 66.61 5.45 11.85
CA ALA A 17 65.80 4.62 10.97
C ALA A 17 64.59 4.01 11.70
N ALA A 18 64.80 3.47 12.91
CA ALA A 18 63.69 2.97 13.74
C ALA A 18 62.68 4.06 14.13
N TYR A 19 63.17 5.26 14.46
CA TYR A 19 62.30 6.42 14.73
C TYR A 19 61.51 6.85 13.52
N LEU A 20 62.11 6.91 12.32
CA LEU A 20 61.46 7.25 11.09
C LEU A 20 60.39 6.19 10.68
N ILE A 21 60.68 4.90 10.86
CA ILE A 21 59.71 3.81 10.61
C ILE A 21 58.58 3.90 11.63
N TYR A 22 58.86 4.11 12.91
CA TYR A 22 57.83 4.28 13.94
C TYR A 22 56.94 5.51 13.64
N ARG A 23 57.55 6.62 13.27
CA ARG A 23 56.84 7.86 12.90
C ARG A 23 55.99 7.71 11.63
N SER A 24 56.46 6.98 10.61
CA SER A 24 55.72 6.70 9.39
C SER A 24 54.52 5.77 9.64
N ALA A 25 54.69 4.74 10.49
CA ALA A 25 53.62 3.81 10.88
C ALA A 25 52.50 4.56 11.65
N THR A 26 52.87 5.37 12.67
CA THR A 26 51.92 6.16 13.43
C THR A 26 51.24 7.26 12.62
N ALA A 27 51.91 7.83 11.60
CA ALA A 27 51.30 8.81 10.69
C ALA A 27 50.29 8.14 9.74
N ALA A 28 50.61 6.93 9.24
CA ALA A 28 49.69 6.15 8.39
C ALA A 28 48.42 5.73 9.16
N GLU A 29 48.54 5.40 10.45
CA GLU A 29 47.40 5.04 11.30
C GLU A 29 46.51 6.26 11.61
N ARG A 30 47.08 7.43 11.85
CA ARG A 30 46.36 8.68 12.02
C ARG A 30 45.64 9.13 10.75
N GLN A 31 46.21 8.89 9.57
CA GLN A 31 45.60 9.21 8.28
C GLN A 31 44.40 8.30 7.92
N ALA A 32 44.24 7.14 8.55
CA ALA A 32 43.15 6.21 8.30
C ALA A 32 41.93 6.40 9.23
N THR A 33 41.96 7.42 10.06
CA THR A 33 40.89 7.74 11.01
C THR A 33 39.94 8.76 10.39
N LEU A 34 38.64 8.46 10.33
CA LEU A 34 37.61 9.40 9.92
C LEU A 34 36.74 9.77 11.11
N TYR A 35 36.14 10.94 11.02
CA TYR A 35 35.20 11.43 12.03
C TYR A 35 33.81 11.52 11.38
N GLY A 36 32.80 11.19 12.16
CA GLY A 36 31.43 11.20 11.71
C GLY A 36 30.45 11.28 12.87
N ASN A 37 29.19 11.32 12.53
CA ASN A 37 28.10 11.38 13.49
C ASN A 37 27.08 10.29 13.21
N VAL A 38 26.46 9.78 14.28
CA VAL A 38 25.33 8.84 14.18
C VAL A 38 24.16 9.54 13.52
N ASP A 39 23.59 8.89 12.50
CA ASP A 39 22.41 9.32 11.74
C ASP A 39 21.33 8.27 11.86
N ILE A 40 20.37 8.53 12.72
CA ILE A 40 19.21 7.66 12.93
C ILE A 40 18.05 8.21 12.09
N ARG A 41 17.42 7.35 11.33
CA ARG A 41 16.26 7.76 10.52
C ARG A 41 15.05 7.98 11.39
N GLU A 42 14.33 9.02 11.07
CA GLU A 42 13.05 9.33 11.68
C GLU A 42 11.92 9.06 10.69
N ALA A 43 10.82 8.51 11.19
CA ALA A 43 9.59 8.31 10.45
C ALA A 43 8.50 9.18 11.07
N SER A 44 7.90 10.06 10.28
CA SER A 44 6.71 10.81 10.68
C SER A 44 5.49 9.93 10.50
N LEU A 45 4.79 9.64 11.59
CA LEU A 45 3.60 8.80 11.62
C LEU A 45 2.35 9.68 11.64
N ALA A 46 1.41 9.39 10.79
CA ALA A 46 0.16 10.14 10.64
C ALA A 46 -1.02 9.19 10.43
N PHE A 47 -2.20 9.61 10.87
CA PHE A 47 -3.44 8.91 10.51
C PHE A 47 -3.75 9.09 9.03
N ARG A 48 -4.33 8.08 8.40
CA ARG A 48 -4.76 8.11 7.00
C ARG A 48 -6.19 8.62 6.84
N VAL A 49 -6.91 8.77 7.96
CA VAL A 49 -8.28 9.26 8.03
C VAL A 49 -8.39 10.42 9.02
N THR A 50 -9.36 11.28 8.80
CA THR A 50 -9.67 12.40 9.70
C THR A 50 -10.55 11.92 10.84
N GLY A 51 -10.28 12.40 12.06
CA GLY A 51 -11.10 12.06 13.22
C GLY A 51 -10.62 12.72 14.51
N ARG A 52 -11.38 12.50 15.57
CA ARG A 52 -11.02 12.95 16.92
C ARG A 52 -10.19 11.87 17.62
N VAL A 53 -9.08 12.24 18.23
CA VAL A 53 -8.24 11.32 19.03
C VAL A 53 -9.02 10.83 20.24
N ALA A 54 -9.28 9.53 20.30
CA ALA A 54 -9.98 8.87 21.39
C ALA A 54 -9.03 8.41 22.50
N SER A 55 -7.90 7.81 22.12
CA SER A 55 -6.89 7.34 23.06
C SER A 55 -5.47 7.48 22.51
N LEU A 56 -4.55 7.67 23.45
CA LEU A 56 -3.10 7.64 23.24
C LEU A 56 -2.55 6.55 24.16
N LEU A 57 -1.77 5.62 23.61
CA LEU A 57 -1.28 4.43 24.32
C LEU A 57 0.22 4.51 24.61
N VAL A 58 0.91 5.43 23.92
CA VAL A 58 2.35 5.66 24.07
C VAL A 58 2.65 7.14 24.27
N ASP A 59 3.77 7.43 24.92
CA ASP A 59 4.26 8.77 25.15
C ASP A 59 5.69 8.94 24.62
N GLU A 60 6.23 10.17 24.67
CA GLU A 60 7.61 10.48 24.28
C GLU A 60 8.60 9.63 25.09
N GLY A 61 9.61 9.10 24.42
CA GLY A 61 10.59 8.19 25.00
C GLY A 61 10.16 6.73 25.09
N ALA A 62 8.92 6.39 24.77
CA ALA A 62 8.44 5.00 24.77
C ALA A 62 9.10 4.18 23.65
N GLN A 63 9.54 2.97 23.99
CA GLN A 63 9.98 1.98 23.01
C GLN A 63 8.76 1.24 22.46
N VAL A 64 8.70 1.10 21.15
CA VAL A 64 7.62 0.43 20.45
C VAL A 64 8.16 -0.61 19.49
N LYS A 65 7.38 -1.67 19.26
CA LYS A 65 7.66 -2.72 18.27
C LYS A 65 6.78 -2.54 17.05
N GLU A 66 7.15 -3.16 15.95
CA GLU A 66 6.30 -3.22 14.77
C GLU A 66 4.91 -3.81 15.12
N GLY A 67 3.85 -3.11 14.70
CA GLY A 67 2.46 -3.49 14.97
C GLY A 67 1.89 -3.00 16.30
N ASP A 68 2.68 -2.39 17.18
CA ASP A 68 2.17 -1.82 18.42
C ASP A 68 1.19 -0.67 18.13
N VAL A 69 0.10 -0.62 18.90
CA VAL A 69 -0.91 0.44 18.80
C VAL A 69 -0.40 1.69 19.51
N LEU A 70 -0.26 2.79 18.76
CA LEU A 70 0.22 4.07 19.30
C LEU A 70 -0.93 4.95 19.76
N ALA A 71 -1.97 5.05 18.95
CA ALA A 71 -3.14 5.86 19.20
C ALA A 71 -4.37 5.35 18.45
N SER A 72 -5.56 5.74 18.87
CA SER A 72 -6.79 5.48 18.13
C SER A 72 -7.65 6.74 18.01
N LEU A 73 -8.34 6.86 16.89
CA LEU A 73 -9.40 7.84 16.69
C LEU A 73 -10.73 7.29 17.22
N ASP A 74 -11.70 8.18 17.41
CA ASP A 74 -13.09 7.82 17.68
C ASP A 74 -13.67 7.05 16.48
N PRO A 75 -13.96 5.75 16.61
CA PRO A 75 -14.36 4.92 15.50
C PRO A 75 -15.85 5.06 15.13
N GLU A 76 -16.68 5.68 15.97
CA GLU A 76 -18.13 5.69 15.80
C GLU A 76 -18.59 6.30 14.45
N PRO A 77 -18.09 7.46 14.01
CA PRO A 77 -18.47 8.00 12.71
C PRO A 77 -18.08 7.07 11.54
N LEU A 78 -16.93 6.41 11.65
CA LEU A 78 -16.44 5.50 10.63
C LEU A 78 -17.21 4.17 10.62
N ARG A 79 -17.62 3.67 11.79
CA ARG A 79 -18.50 2.50 11.92
C ARG A 79 -19.87 2.77 11.33
N ASN A 80 -20.44 3.95 11.58
CA ASN A 80 -21.72 4.34 11.01
C ASN A 80 -21.64 4.41 9.47
N ALA A 81 -20.55 4.93 8.92
CA ALA A 81 -20.30 4.92 7.46
C ALA A 81 -20.15 3.47 6.93
N LEU A 82 -19.48 2.59 7.66
CA LEU A 82 -19.37 1.17 7.33
C LEU A 82 -20.73 0.49 7.28
N HIS A 83 -21.56 0.64 8.32
CA HIS A 83 -22.92 0.08 8.35
C HIS A 83 -23.81 0.61 7.22
N GLY A 84 -23.66 1.91 6.86
CA GLY A 84 -24.33 2.48 5.69
C GLY A 84 -23.91 1.81 4.38
N ALA A 85 -22.61 1.56 4.20
CA ALA A 85 -22.09 0.88 3.02
C ALA A 85 -22.52 -0.60 2.95
N GLU A 86 -22.56 -1.30 4.08
CA GLU A 86 -23.07 -2.68 4.19
C GLU A 86 -24.54 -2.77 3.75
N ALA A 87 -25.37 -1.85 4.26
CA ALA A 87 -26.79 -1.78 3.90
C ALA A 87 -26.98 -1.50 2.40
N ALA A 88 -26.15 -0.61 1.81
CA ALA A 88 -26.21 -0.31 0.39
C ALA A 88 -25.84 -1.53 -0.47
N VAL A 89 -24.81 -2.28 -0.10
CA VAL A 89 -24.44 -3.54 -0.76
C VAL A 89 -25.58 -4.55 -0.66
N ALA A 90 -26.18 -4.73 0.51
CA ALA A 90 -27.29 -5.67 0.71
C ALA A 90 -28.48 -5.32 -0.18
N ALA A 91 -28.86 -4.05 -0.28
CA ALA A 91 -29.97 -3.59 -1.11
C ALA A 91 -29.70 -3.82 -2.62
N LEU A 92 -28.48 -3.47 -3.09
CA LEU A 92 -28.11 -3.67 -4.49
C LEU A 92 -27.91 -5.13 -4.83
N ALA A 93 -27.41 -5.96 -3.92
CA ALA A 93 -27.30 -7.40 -4.09
C ALA A 93 -28.67 -8.06 -4.24
N ALA A 94 -29.67 -7.66 -3.43
CA ALA A 94 -31.03 -8.14 -3.56
C ALA A 94 -31.66 -7.75 -4.91
N ARG A 95 -31.46 -6.50 -5.36
CA ARG A 95 -31.91 -6.05 -6.67
C ARG A 95 -31.23 -6.81 -7.81
N ASN A 96 -29.94 -7.00 -7.72
CA ASN A 96 -29.16 -7.76 -8.72
C ASN A 96 -29.64 -9.22 -8.80
N ALA A 97 -29.84 -9.87 -7.65
CA ALA A 97 -30.37 -11.23 -7.59
C ALA A 97 -31.76 -11.32 -8.22
N MET A 98 -32.63 -10.34 -8.01
CA MET A 98 -33.95 -10.27 -8.64
C MET A 98 -33.86 -10.20 -10.17
N LEU A 99 -32.95 -9.36 -10.72
CA LEU A 99 -32.75 -9.25 -12.15
C LEU A 99 -32.17 -10.54 -12.78
N HIS A 100 -31.26 -11.18 -12.09
CA HIS A 100 -30.67 -12.46 -12.52
C HIS A 100 -31.66 -13.62 -12.42
N SER A 101 -32.56 -13.65 -11.45
CA SER A 101 -33.58 -14.69 -11.32
C SER A 101 -34.67 -14.59 -12.39
N GLY A 102 -34.84 -13.40 -13.01
CA GLY A 102 -35.84 -13.19 -14.02
C GLY A 102 -37.27 -13.03 -13.45
N TYR A 103 -38.26 -13.31 -14.27
CA TYR A 103 -39.67 -13.29 -13.87
C TYR A 103 -39.99 -14.49 -12.97
N ARG A 104 -40.99 -14.34 -12.11
CA ARG A 104 -41.44 -15.44 -11.26
C ARG A 104 -42.00 -16.58 -12.10
N SER A 105 -41.84 -17.84 -11.64
CA SER A 105 -42.40 -19.01 -12.28
C SER A 105 -43.91 -18.90 -12.50
N GLU A 106 -44.63 -18.31 -11.54
CA GLU A 106 -46.08 -18.16 -11.62
C GLU A 106 -46.51 -17.20 -12.75
N ASP A 107 -45.73 -16.12 -12.96
CA ASP A 107 -46.03 -15.15 -14.04
C ASP A 107 -45.80 -15.81 -15.40
N LEU A 108 -44.76 -16.62 -15.53
CA LEU A 108 -44.48 -17.39 -16.74
C LEU A 108 -45.54 -18.46 -17.01
N GLU A 109 -45.99 -19.18 -16.00
CA GLU A 109 -47.07 -20.18 -16.12
C GLU A 109 -48.40 -19.47 -16.49
N GLN A 110 -48.71 -18.32 -15.94
CA GLN A 110 -49.89 -17.54 -16.36
C GLN A 110 -49.81 -17.11 -17.83
N ALA A 111 -48.65 -16.69 -18.31
CA ALA A 111 -48.44 -16.32 -19.70
C ALA A 111 -48.62 -17.54 -20.65
N LYS A 112 -48.09 -18.71 -20.24
CA LYS A 112 -48.29 -19.99 -20.98
C LYS A 112 -49.75 -20.38 -21.04
N ALA A 113 -50.48 -20.27 -19.95
CA ALA A 113 -51.95 -20.56 -19.93
C ALA A 113 -52.74 -19.65 -20.88
N ARG A 114 -52.38 -18.34 -20.96
CA ARG A 114 -52.96 -17.39 -21.91
C ARG A 114 -52.67 -17.78 -23.37
N LEU A 115 -51.44 -18.23 -23.66
CA LEU A 115 -51.07 -18.75 -24.98
C LEU A 115 -51.88 -19.96 -25.34
N GLN A 116 -52.02 -20.91 -24.42
CA GLN A 116 -52.84 -22.13 -24.64
C GLN A 116 -54.33 -21.80 -24.92
N ALA A 117 -54.92 -20.85 -24.18
CA ALA A 117 -56.27 -20.37 -24.43
C ALA A 117 -56.42 -19.72 -25.82
N ALA A 118 -55.48 -18.88 -26.23
CA ALA A 118 -55.48 -18.27 -27.57
C ALA A 118 -55.32 -19.34 -28.67
N GLN A 119 -54.51 -20.35 -28.46
CA GLN A 119 -54.37 -21.49 -29.41
C GLN A 119 -55.68 -22.28 -29.57
N ALA A 120 -56.42 -22.50 -28.48
CA ALA A 120 -57.70 -23.19 -28.54
C ALA A 120 -58.70 -22.40 -29.39
N VAL A 121 -58.76 -21.04 -29.20
CA VAL A 121 -59.62 -20.17 -30.01
C VAL A 121 -59.25 -20.23 -31.51
N LEU A 122 -57.93 -20.24 -31.80
CA LEU A 122 -57.46 -20.37 -33.19
C LEU A 122 -57.89 -21.67 -33.83
N VAL A 123 -57.76 -22.81 -33.14
CA VAL A 123 -58.20 -24.09 -33.63
C VAL A 123 -59.67 -24.10 -33.97
N ASP A 124 -60.51 -23.49 -33.15
CA ASP A 124 -61.96 -23.41 -33.42
C ASP A 124 -62.25 -22.50 -34.61
N ALA A 125 -61.58 -21.33 -34.72
CA ALA A 125 -61.71 -20.43 -35.86
C ALA A 125 -61.22 -21.05 -37.17
N GLU A 126 -60.16 -21.85 -37.15
CA GLU A 126 -59.65 -22.59 -38.29
C GLU A 126 -60.65 -23.69 -38.76
N ARG A 127 -61.26 -24.40 -37.83
CA ARG A 127 -62.30 -25.40 -38.13
C ARG A 127 -63.53 -24.74 -38.77
N GLU A 128 -63.94 -23.60 -38.23
CA GLU A 128 -65.06 -22.83 -38.77
C GLU A 128 -64.77 -22.30 -40.19
N PHE A 129 -63.60 -21.70 -40.40
CA PHE A 129 -63.14 -21.26 -41.72
C PHE A 129 -63.12 -22.41 -42.73
N ALA A 130 -62.53 -23.55 -42.38
CA ALA A 130 -62.47 -24.73 -43.22
C ALA A 130 -63.89 -25.25 -43.60
N ARG A 131 -64.81 -25.28 -42.63
CA ARG A 131 -66.20 -25.65 -42.84
C ARG A 131 -66.89 -24.73 -43.83
N GLN A 132 -66.78 -23.38 -43.66
CA GLN A 132 -67.35 -22.40 -44.55
C GLN A 132 -66.77 -22.47 -45.96
N ALA A 133 -65.46 -22.73 -46.08
CA ALA A 133 -64.79 -22.89 -47.37
C ALA A 133 -65.24 -24.15 -48.14
N THR A 134 -65.60 -25.25 -47.45
CA THR A 134 -66.16 -26.45 -48.09
C THR A 134 -67.60 -26.27 -48.50
N LEU A 135 -68.40 -25.61 -47.70
CA LEU A 135 -69.88 -25.39 -47.97
C LEU A 135 -70.21 -24.31 -49.04
N LEU A 136 -69.23 -23.41 -49.27
CA LEU A 136 -69.51 -22.31 -50.28
C LEU A 136 -69.67 -22.80 -51.70
N PRO A 137 -68.85 -23.76 -52.24
CA PRO A 137 -69.09 -24.32 -53.60
C PRO A 137 -70.41 -25.09 -53.73
N GLU A 138 -70.89 -25.66 -52.61
CA GLU A 138 -72.16 -26.39 -52.55
C GLU A 138 -73.35 -25.46 -52.44
N GLY A 139 -73.18 -24.15 -52.36
CA GLY A 139 -74.25 -23.17 -52.27
C GLY A 139 -74.97 -23.11 -50.92
N VAL A 140 -74.43 -23.80 -49.88
CA VAL A 140 -75.07 -23.92 -48.55
C VAL A 140 -74.73 -22.73 -47.66
N THR A 141 -73.67 -21.95 -47.98
CA THR A 141 -73.26 -20.79 -47.22
C THR A 141 -73.06 -19.57 -48.14
N THR A 142 -72.84 -18.39 -47.57
CA THR A 142 -72.65 -17.13 -48.31
C THR A 142 -71.17 -16.68 -48.29
N GLN A 143 -70.72 -15.92 -49.32
CA GLN A 143 -69.38 -15.32 -49.35
C GLN A 143 -69.11 -14.47 -48.09
N ARG A 144 -70.16 -13.73 -47.61
CA ARG A 144 -70.04 -12.95 -46.39
C ARG A 144 -69.71 -13.81 -45.15
N ALA A 145 -70.28 -15.03 -45.05
CA ALA A 145 -70.00 -15.97 -43.94
C ALA A 145 -68.60 -16.48 -44.04
N LEU A 146 -68.05 -16.82 -45.21
CA LEU A 146 -66.67 -17.20 -45.42
C LEU A 146 -65.71 -16.07 -45.06
N ASP A 147 -65.97 -14.84 -45.49
CA ASP A 147 -65.16 -13.64 -45.19
C ASP A 147 -65.14 -13.32 -43.69
N ALA A 148 -66.29 -13.51 -43.01
CA ALA A 148 -66.33 -13.37 -41.53
C ALA A 148 -65.52 -14.45 -40.80
N ALA A 149 -65.62 -15.74 -41.26
CA ALA A 149 -64.82 -16.80 -40.68
C ALA A 149 -63.32 -16.62 -40.92
N ARG A 150 -62.94 -16.09 -42.11
CA ARG A 150 -61.54 -15.74 -42.40
C ARG A 150 -61.04 -14.64 -41.47
N SER A 151 -61.81 -13.59 -41.30
CA SER A 151 -61.44 -12.49 -40.39
C SER A 151 -61.29 -12.98 -38.95
N ALA A 152 -62.18 -13.87 -38.48
CA ALA A 152 -62.08 -14.45 -37.15
C ALA A 152 -60.78 -15.32 -36.98
N LYS A 153 -60.42 -16.11 -38.00
CA LYS A 153 -59.18 -16.86 -38.04
C LYS A 153 -57.94 -15.96 -37.98
N ASP A 154 -57.95 -14.91 -38.83
CA ASP A 154 -56.84 -13.93 -38.89
C ASP A 154 -56.66 -13.22 -37.53
N GLN A 155 -57.74 -12.83 -36.87
CA GLN A 155 -57.74 -12.26 -35.51
C GLN A 155 -57.20 -13.26 -34.46
N ALA A 156 -57.67 -14.50 -34.49
CA ALA A 156 -57.17 -15.51 -33.57
C ALA A 156 -55.68 -15.82 -33.78
N THR A 157 -55.20 -15.82 -35.03
CA THR A 157 -53.76 -15.96 -35.35
C THR A 157 -52.92 -14.84 -34.74
N ALA A 158 -53.41 -13.60 -34.91
CA ALA A 158 -52.71 -12.46 -34.30
C ALA A 158 -52.67 -12.54 -32.76
N GLN A 159 -53.76 -13.05 -32.14
CA GLN A 159 -53.83 -13.24 -30.69
C GLN A 159 -52.82 -14.27 -30.18
N VAL A 160 -52.64 -15.37 -30.89
CA VAL A 160 -51.62 -16.41 -30.58
C VAL A 160 -50.24 -15.83 -30.71
N GLN A 161 -49.96 -15.01 -31.74
CA GLN A 161 -48.68 -14.36 -31.91
C GLN A 161 -48.35 -13.42 -30.73
N VAL A 162 -49.30 -12.59 -30.31
CA VAL A 162 -49.13 -11.67 -29.17
C VAL A 162 -48.87 -12.45 -27.89
N ALA A 163 -49.67 -13.47 -27.57
CA ALA A 163 -49.48 -14.29 -26.39
C ALA A 163 -48.12 -15.06 -26.42
N GLY A 164 -47.72 -15.52 -27.60
CA GLY A 164 -46.43 -16.15 -27.80
C GLY A 164 -45.24 -15.25 -27.59
N GLN A 165 -45.35 -13.95 -28.01
CA GLN A 165 -44.32 -12.95 -27.74
C GLN A 165 -44.19 -12.67 -26.22
N GLN A 166 -45.34 -12.63 -25.51
CA GLN A 166 -45.35 -12.42 -24.07
C GLN A 166 -44.62 -13.55 -23.32
N VAL A 167 -44.86 -14.79 -23.70
CA VAL A 167 -44.12 -15.97 -23.12
C VAL A 167 -42.62 -15.84 -23.42
N ARG A 168 -42.26 -15.53 -24.66
CA ARG A 168 -40.83 -15.33 -25.02
C ARG A 168 -40.16 -14.24 -24.22
N GLN A 169 -40.83 -13.07 -24.09
CA GLN A 169 -40.30 -11.97 -23.29
C GLN A 169 -40.04 -12.38 -21.84
N MET A 170 -41.00 -13.07 -21.21
CA MET A 170 -40.83 -13.52 -19.82
C MET A 170 -39.77 -14.63 -19.67
N SER A 171 -39.70 -15.56 -20.65
CA SER A 171 -38.69 -16.65 -20.62
C SER A 171 -37.26 -16.13 -20.89
N THR A 172 -37.09 -15.05 -21.64
CA THR A 172 -35.78 -14.43 -21.91
C THR A 172 -35.28 -13.67 -20.69
N GLY A 173 -36.20 -13.19 -19.82
CA GLY A 173 -35.84 -12.40 -18.64
C GLY A 173 -35.62 -10.92 -18.97
N PHE A 174 -34.86 -10.28 -18.10
CA PHE A 174 -34.50 -8.87 -18.25
C PHE A 174 -33.44 -8.69 -19.34
N ARG A 175 -33.30 -7.47 -19.83
CA ARG A 175 -32.30 -7.14 -20.86
C ARG A 175 -30.88 -7.31 -20.29
N ARG A 176 -29.97 -7.76 -21.14
CA ARG A 176 -28.58 -7.95 -20.75
C ARG A 176 -27.92 -6.67 -20.23
N GLU A 177 -28.33 -5.53 -20.80
CA GLU A 177 -27.85 -4.21 -20.40
C GLU A 177 -28.33 -3.82 -18.99
N GLU A 178 -29.57 -4.17 -18.62
CA GLU A 178 -30.15 -3.93 -17.29
C GLU A 178 -29.43 -4.78 -16.22
N VAL A 179 -29.17 -6.04 -16.56
CA VAL A 179 -28.39 -6.94 -15.68
C VAL A 179 -26.96 -6.44 -15.53
N ALA A 180 -26.31 -6.05 -16.64
CA ALA A 180 -24.93 -5.53 -16.60
C ALA A 180 -24.80 -4.21 -15.82
N ASP A 181 -25.80 -3.33 -15.93
CA ASP A 181 -25.87 -2.10 -15.14
C ASP A 181 -25.99 -2.40 -13.64
N SER A 182 -26.88 -3.34 -13.28
CA SER A 182 -27.05 -3.77 -11.89
C SER A 182 -25.77 -4.42 -11.33
N ASP A 183 -25.08 -5.24 -12.13
CA ASP A 183 -23.78 -5.82 -11.78
C ASP A 183 -22.73 -4.72 -11.52
N ALA A 184 -22.72 -3.68 -12.34
CA ALA A 184 -21.81 -2.55 -12.19
C ALA A 184 -22.10 -1.75 -10.91
N GLN A 185 -23.37 -1.49 -10.62
CA GLN A 185 -23.81 -0.80 -9.41
C GLN A 185 -23.44 -1.60 -8.14
N LEU A 186 -23.62 -2.92 -8.18
CA LEU A 186 -23.22 -3.79 -7.06
C LEU A 186 -21.69 -3.75 -6.83
N ARG A 187 -20.90 -3.85 -7.90
CA ARG A 187 -19.42 -3.74 -7.79
C ARG A 187 -18.98 -2.38 -7.23
N GLN A 188 -19.64 -1.30 -7.64
CA GLN A 188 -19.37 0.04 -7.10
C GLN A 188 -19.65 0.11 -5.60
N ALA A 189 -20.78 -0.41 -5.13
CA ALA A 189 -21.11 -0.44 -3.71
C ALA A 189 -20.15 -1.32 -2.91
N GLN A 190 -19.71 -2.45 -3.46
CA GLN A 190 -18.69 -3.31 -2.85
C GLN A 190 -17.35 -2.60 -2.69
N ALA A 191 -16.95 -1.79 -3.68
CA ALA A 191 -15.74 -0.97 -3.58
C ALA A 191 -15.87 0.10 -2.48
N GLN A 192 -17.05 0.72 -2.35
CA GLN A 192 -17.33 1.68 -1.28
C GLN A 192 -17.31 1.01 0.11
N LEU A 193 -17.86 -0.19 0.23
CA LEU A 193 -17.78 -1.01 1.45
C LEU A 193 -16.32 -1.29 1.83
N ALA A 194 -15.50 -1.72 0.88
CA ALA A 194 -14.08 -1.98 1.12
C ALA A 194 -13.34 -0.72 1.59
N ALA A 195 -13.65 0.45 1.02
CA ALA A 195 -13.10 1.73 1.46
C ALA A 195 -13.51 2.10 2.88
N ALA A 196 -14.78 1.88 3.26
CA ALA A 196 -15.27 2.12 4.61
C ALA A 196 -14.63 1.16 5.64
N GLN A 197 -14.44 -0.11 5.28
CA GLN A 197 -13.72 -1.08 6.12
C GLN A 197 -12.26 -0.67 6.35
N LEU A 198 -11.59 -0.19 5.31
CA LEU A 198 -10.22 0.31 5.42
C LEU A 198 -10.17 1.55 6.32
N ALA A 199 -11.12 2.48 6.18
CA ALA A 199 -11.17 3.68 7.01
C ALA A 199 -11.31 3.37 8.51
N VAL A 200 -12.10 2.34 8.87
CA VAL A 200 -12.20 1.87 10.26
C VAL A 200 -10.87 1.29 10.76
N LYS A 201 -10.14 0.55 9.93
CA LYS A 201 -8.79 0.05 10.28
C LYS A 201 -7.79 1.19 10.44
N ASP A 202 -7.83 2.17 9.54
CA ASP A 202 -6.94 3.34 9.52
C ASP A 202 -7.23 4.33 10.68
N ALA A 203 -8.32 4.12 11.44
CA ALA A 203 -8.58 4.82 12.70
C ALA A 203 -7.64 4.41 13.84
N THR A 204 -6.89 3.31 13.68
CA THR A 204 -5.87 2.86 14.62
C THR A 204 -4.50 3.10 14.02
N LEU A 205 -3.67 3.87 14.69
CA LEU A 205 -2.29 4.14 14.27
C LEU A 205 -1.37 3.10 14.86
N LEU A 206 -0.69 2.36 14.00
CA LEU A 206 0.27 1.32 14.37
C LEU A 206 1.69 1.79 14.11
N ALA A 207 2.64 1.27 14.89
CA ALA A 207 4.06 1.44 14.62
C ALA A 207 4.47 0.61 13.38
N PRO A 208 5.09 1.22 12.35
CA PRO A 208 5.52 0.50 11.14
C PRO A 208 6.80 -0.30 11.32
N SER A 209 7.54 -0.08 12.41
CA SER A 209 8.80 -0.74 12.74
C SER A 209 9.13 -0.52 14.20
N GLU A 210 10.13 -1.27 14.71
CA GLU A 210 10.70 -1.04 16.03
C GLU A 210 11.40 0.31 16.10
N GLY A 211 11.22 1.02 17.24
CA GLY A 211 11.82 2.33 17.45
C GLY A 211 11.46 2.97 18.79
N ILE A 212 11.85 4.23 18.91
CA ILE A 212 11.56 5.08 20.07
C ILE A 212 10.75 6.28 19.62
N ILE A 213 9.66 6.59 20.29
CA ILE A 213 8.86 7.79 20.04
C ILE A 213 9.68 9.01 20.46
N LEU A 214 9.98 9.90 19.51
CA LEU A 214 10.71 11.17 19.80
C LEU A 214 9.77 12.27 20.23
N THR A 215 8.72 12.49 19.45
CA THR A 215 7.75 13.57 19.71
C THR A 215 6.34 13.08 19.50
N ARG A 216 5.43 13.63 20.29
CA ARG A 216 4.00 13.44 20.23
C ARG A 216 3.33 14.78 19.90
N ALA A 217 2.88 14.94 18.66
CA ALA A 217 2.29 16.18 18.16
C ALA A 217 0.78 16.30 18.41
N ILE A 218 0.15 15.26 19.00
CA ILE A 218 -1.30 15.19 19.20
C ILE A 218 -1.66 14.93 20.66
N GLU A 219 -2.85 15.38 21.06
CA GLU A 219 -3.42 15.17 22.37
C GLU A 219 -4.80 14.49 22.29
N LYS A 220 -5.19 13.79 23.37
CA LYS A 220 -6.53 13.20 23.49
C LYS A 220 -7.59 14.30 23.34
N GLY A 221 -8.55 14.06 22.46
CA GLY A 221 -9.60 15.01 22.13
C GLY A 221 -9.30 15.94 20.95
N ASN A 222 -8.05 16.01 20.48
CA ASN A 222 -7.71 16.79 19.29
C ASN A 222 -8.40 16.23 18.03
N MET A 223 -8.78 17.14 17.13
CA MET A 223 -9.14 16.78 15.76
C MET A 223 -7.88 16.70 14.92
N VAL A 224 -7.66 15.57 14.25
CA VAL A 224 -6.56 15.37 13.32
C VAL A 224 -7.08 15.21 11.89
N GLN A 225 -6.32 15.71 10.94
CA GLN A 225 -6.59 15.52 9.53
C GLN A 225 -5.72 14.38 8.98
N ALA A 226 -6.19 13.74 7.92
CA ALA A 226 -5.40 12.73 7.22
C ALA A 226 -4.05 13.30 6.76
N GLY A 227 -2.95 12.59 7.07
CA GLY A 227 -1.59 13.00 6.74
C GLY A 227 -0.95 14.00 7.71
N SER A 228 -1.67 14.54 8.70
CA SER A 228 -1.07 15.40 9.73
C SER A 228 -0.16 14.59 10.65
N PRO A 229 1.09 15.03 10.89
CA PRO A 229 2.01 14.33 11.79
C PRO A 229 1.41 14.14 13.18
N ALA A 230 1.38 12.90 13.65
CA ALA A 230 0.91 12.53 14.98
C ALA A 230 2.07 12.18 15.92
N PHE A 231 3.03 11.41 15.44
CA PHE A 231 4.24 11.02 16.15
C PHE A 231 5.46 11.10 15.25
N SER A 232 6.64 11.33 15.84
CA SER A 232 7.93 11.07 15.20
C SER A 232 8.55 9.83 15.84
N LEU A 233 8.86 8.84 15.02
CA LEU A 233 9.47 7.56 15.42
C LEU A 233 10.92 7.53 14.97
N SER A 234 11.86 7.38 15.92
CA SER A 234 13.26 7.11 15.67
C SER A 234 13.46 5.61 15.48
N LEU A 235 13.98 5.21 14.31
CA LEU A 235 14.16 3.81 13.94
C LEU A 235 15.43 3.25 14.60
N THR A 236 15.32 2.27 15.47
CA THR A 236 16.46 1.67 16.16
C THR A 236 17.38 0.83 15.26
N SER A 237 16.87 0.38 14.11
CA SER A 237 17.64 -0.46 13.17
C SER A 237 17.22 -0.18 11.72
N PRO A 238 18.15 -0.17 10.76
CA PRO A 238 19.59 -0.09 10.92
C PRO A 238 20.07 1.32 11.28
N VAL A 239 20.92 1.43 12.28
CA VAL A 239 21.62 2.69 12.62
C VAL A 239 22.68 2.97 11.55
N ARG A 240 22.81 4.24 11.19
CA ARG A 240 23.78 4.72 10.22
C ARG A 240 24.74 5.69 10.87
N VAL A 241 25.94 5.77 10.30
CA VAL A 241 26.93 6.79 10.63
C VAL A 241 27.28 7.54 9.35
N ILE A 242 27.20 8.85 9.39
CA ILE A 242 27.68 9.72 8.34
C ILE A 242 29.10 10.13 8.70
N ALA A 243 30.08 9.75 7.89
CA ALA A 243 31.47 10.14 8.03
C ALA A 243 31.94 10.88 6.77
N TYR A 244 33.05 11.58 6.88
CA TYR A 244 33.61 12.35 5.79
C TYR A 244 35.04 11.92 5.51
N VAL A 245 35.37 11.68 4.23
CA VAL A 245 36.69 11.25 3.78
C VAL A 245 37.24 12.21 2.76
N GLY A 246 38.49 12.59 2.89
CA GLY A 246 39.20 13.35 1.88
C GLY A 246 39.54 12.51 0.66
N GLU A 247 39.73 13.15 -0.51
CA GLU A 247 40.01 12.51 -1.80
C GLU A 247 41.17 11.48 -1.75
N PRO A 248 42.31 11.75 -1.07
CA PRO A 248 43.46 10.81 -1.07
C PRO A 248 43.13 9.46 -0.43
N MET A 249 42.08 9.39 0.41
CA MET A 249 41.70 8.18 1.15
C MET A 249 40.45 7.49 0.60
N LEU A 250 39.80 8.11 -0.39
CA LEU A 250 38.52 7.66 -0.93
C LEU A 250 38.59 6.19 -1.41
N GLY A 251 39.68 5.80 -2.07
CA GLY A 251 39.85 4.42 -2.58
C GLY A 251 39.93 3.34 -1.50
N ARG A 252 40.23 3.70 -0.26
CA ARG A 252 40.31 2.77 0.89
C ARG A 252 38.94 2.51 1.55
N PHE A 253 37.97 3.40 1.31
CA PHE A 253 36.61 3.32 1.90
C PHE A 253 35.56 3.06 0.82
N SER A 254 35.81 2.11 -0.06
CA SER A 254 34.86 1.69 -1.08
C SER A 254 33.59 1.05 -0.49
N PRO A 255 32.46 1.07 -1.17
CA PRO A 255 31.27 0.35 -0.72
C PRO A 255 31.58 -1.13 -0.43
N GLY A 256 31.10 -1.64 0.72
CA GLY A 256 31.40 -2.99 1.21
C GLY A 256 32.58 -3.07 2.16
N THR A 257 33.43 -2.04 2.28
CA THR A 257 34.58 -2.03 3.23
C THR A 257 34.07 -2.13 4.66
N ARG A 258 34.66 -3.07 5.44
CA ARG A 258 34.39 -3.20 6.88
C ARG A 258 35.13 -2.14 7.66
N VAL A 259 34.44 -1.57 8.61
CA VAL A 259 34.97 -0.52 9.49
C VAL A 259 34.63 -0.78 10.93
N THR A 260 35.48 -0.26 11.82
CA THR A 260 35.29 -0.26 13.26
C THR A 260 34.91 1.16 13.69
N LEU A 261 33.90 1.29 14.54
CA LEU A 261 33.36 2.54 15.00
C LEU A 261 33.54 2.63 16.51
N THR A 262 34.16 3.70 16.99
CA THR A 262 34.36 3.94 18.42
C THR A 262 33.66 5.23 18.84
N THR A 263 33.01 5.18 19.99
CA THR A 263 32.36 6.33 20.62
C THR A 263 33.01 6.61 21.97
N ASP A 264 33.01 7.84 22.43
CA ASP A 264 33.56 8.21 23.74
C ASP A 264 32.74 7.62 24.89
N GLY A 265 31.47 7.36 24.68
CA GLY A 265 30.58 6.77 25.68
C GLY A 265 30.78 5.30 25.92
N ARG A 266 31.56 4.59 25.06
CA ARG A 266 31.82 3.12 25.17
C ARG A 266 33.29 2.79 24.89
N PRO A 267 34.19 3.20 25.77
CA PRO A 267 35.62 2.98 25.57
C PRO A 267 35.96 1.49 25.59
N GLY A 268 36.75 1.05 24.59
CA GLY A 268 37.21 -0.34 24.49
C GLY A 268 36.23 -1.37 23.93
N GLN A 269 35.03 -0.95 23.57
CA GLN A 269 34.04 -1.83 22.93
C GLN A 269 33.57 -1.20 21.60
N PRO A 270 34.29 -1.40 20.52
CA PRO A 270 33.94 -0.82 19.23
C PRO A 270 32.71 -1.49 18.63
N TYR A 271 31.97 -0.71 17.88
CA TYR A 271 30.92 -1.22 16.99
C TYR A 271 31.50 -1.62 15.63
N HIS A 272 30.88 -2.54 14.97
CA HIS A 272 31.24 -3.00 13.62
C HIS A 272 30.25 -2.48 12.60
N GLY A 273 30.75 -2.11 11.43
CA GLY A 273 29.91 -1.61 10.38
C GLY A 273 30.53 -1.81 9.00
N ARG A 274 29.76 -1.45 8.00
CA ARG A 274 30.17 -1.55 6.61
C ARG A 274 29.85 -0.26 5.87
N VAL A 275 30.76 0.18 5.02
CA VAL A 275 30.50 1.30 4.11
C VAL A 275 29.40 0.89 3.15
N GLY A 276 28.21 1.48 3.29
CA GLY A 276 27.06 1.19 2.45
C GLY A 276 26.99 2.09 1.21
N PHE A 277 27.48 3.32 1.33
CA PHE A 277 27.42 4.30 0.24
C PHE A 277 28.53 5.33 0.36
N VAL A 278 29.05 5.73 -0.78
CA VAL A 278 30.02 6.82 -0.95
C VAL A 278 29.40 7.85 -1.89
N SER A 279 29.35 9.12 -1.47
CA SER A 279 28.80 10.19 -2.31
C SER A 279 29.66 10.35 -3.57
N PRO A 280 29.07 10.38 -4.77
CA PRO A 280 29.81 10.68 -5.99
C PRO A 280 30.19 12.17 -6.13
N THR A 281 29.60 13.03 -5.29
CA THR A 281 29.80 14.49 -5.31
C THR A 281 30.54 14.90 -4.05
N ALA A 282 31.58 15.71 -4.25
CA ALA A 282 32.32 16.33 -3.14
C ALA A 282 31.48 17.41 -2.47
N GLU A 283 31.58 17.51 -1.16
CA GLU A 283 30.90 18.52 -0.33
C GLU A 283 31.97 19.33 0.42
N PHE A 284 31.65 20.55 0.78
CA PHE A 284 32.48 21.31 1.74
C PHE A 284 32.29 20.70 3.12
N THR A 285 33.38 20.65 3.89
CA THR A 285 33.32 20.09 5.25
C THR A 285 32.28 20.80 6.10
N PRO A 286 31.28 20.07 6.66
CA PRO A 286 30.29 20.69 7.57
C PRO A 286 30.98 21.29 8.80
N LYS A 287 30.43 22.40 9.32
CA LYS A 287 30.94 23.12 10.51
C LYS A 287 31.01 22.26 11.79
N SER A 288 30.36 21.11 11.81
CA SER A 288 30.31 20.16 12.92
C SER A 288 31.50 19.19 13.03
N VAL A 289 32.48 19.25 12.10
CA VAL A 289 33.68 18.42 12.15
C VAL A 289 34.79 19.17 12.89
N GLU A 290 35.27 18.62 14.01
CA GLU A 290 36.13 19.31 14.99
C GLU A 290 37.63 19.37 14.63
N THR A 291 38.06 19.00 13.43
CA THR A 291 39.48 19.03 13.05
C THR A 291 39.83 20.22 12.19
N THR A 292 40.87 20.95 12.55
CA THR A 292 41.32 22.20 11.92
C THR A 292 41.73 22.02 10.45
N ASP A 293 42.26 20.88 10.08
CA ASP A 293 42.79 20.59 8.74
C ASP A 293 41.69 20.23 7.72
N LEU A 294 40.49 19.85 8.18
CA LEU A 294 39.40 19.45 7.29
C LEU A 294 38.39 20.57 6.96
N ARG A 295 38.49 21.72 7.63
CA ARG A 295 37.50 22.81 7.48
C ARG A 295 37.51 23.51 6.11
N THR A 296 38.57 23.36 5.33
CA THR A 296 38.72 24.04 4.03
C THR A 296 38.86 23.13 2.84
N SER A 297 38.86 21.80 3.03
CA SER A 297 39.04 20.83 1.97
C SER A 297 37.72 20.20 1.53
N LEU A 298 37.62 19.86 0.25
CA LEU A 298 36.55 19.06 -0.28
C LEU A 298 36.61 17.65 0.29
N VAL A 299 35.44 17.16 0.77
CA VAL A 299 35.32 15.82 1.34
C VAL A 299 34.14 15.07 0.68
N TYR A 300 34.22 13.77 0.72
CA TYR A 300 33.16 12.89 0.24
C TYR A 300 32.42 12.28 1.43
N ARG A 301 31.11 12.36 1.40
CA ARG A 301 30.26 11.79 2.44
C ARG A 301 30.18 10.27 2.31
N LEU A 302 30.49 9.58 3.39
CA LEU A 302 30.30 8.14 3.55
C LEU A 302 29.07 7.87 4.40
N ARG A 303 28.29 6.88 4.00
CA ARG A 303 27.23 6.32 4.83
C ARG A 303 27.63 4.91 5.24
N ILE A 304 27.82 4.73 6.53
CA ILE A 304 28.22 3.45 7.14
C ILE A 304 26.99 2.87 7.81
N VAL A 305 26.71 1.60 7.59
CA VAL A 305 25.64 0.85 8.26
C VAL A 305 26.29 0.12 9.44
N VAL A 306 25.77 0.36 10.64
CA VAL A 306 26.24 -0.33 11.87
C VAL A 306 25.51 -1.66 11.95
N GLU A 307 26.26 -2.75 12.13
CA GLU A 307 25.73 -4.12 12.14
C GLU A 307 25.33 -4.59 13.56
N ASP A 308 25.98 -4.07 14.59
CA ASP A 308 25.83 -4.42 16.00
C ASP A 308 25.33 -3.22 16.85
N SER A 309 24.44 -2.40 16.27
CA SER A 309 23.88 -1.22 16.95
C SER A 309 23.09 -1.60 18.20
N ASP A 310 23.22 -0.79 19.25
CA ASP A 310 22.44 -0.87 20.48
C ASP A 310 21.75 0.45 20.82
N SER A 311 21.00 0.49 21.92
CA SER A 311 20.26 1.67 22.39
C SER A 311 21.17 2.80 22.92
N GLN A 312 22.49 2.61 23.00
CA GLN A 312 23.43 3.62 23.46
C GLN A 312 23.84 4.58 22.34
N LEU A 313 23.70 4.16 21.05
CA LEU A 313 23.91 5.02 19.91
C LEU A 313 22.72 6.00 19.76
N ARG A 314 23.00 7.28 19.91
CA ARG A 314 21.99 8.36 19.82
C ARG A 314 22.24 9.24 18.61
N GLN A 315 21.18 9.83 18.10
CA GLN A 315 21.23 10.78 16.99
C GLN A 315 22.25 11.89 17.25
N GLY A 316 23.12 12.16 16.25
CA GLY A 316 24.13 13.20 16.32
C GLY A 316 25.38 12.85 17.15
N MET A 317 25.44 11.69 17.79
CA MET A 317 26.57 11.26 18.61
C MET A 317 27.85 11.20 17.76
N PRO A 318 28.98 11.81 18.22
CA PRO A 318 30.24 11.78 17.49
C PRO A 318 30.82 10.34 17.51
N VAL A 319 31.35 9.93 16.36
CA VAL A 319 31.90 8.60 16.14
C VAL A 319 33.25 8.72 15.41
N THR A 320 34.22 7.98 15.89
CA THR A 320 35.49 7.79 15.21
C THR A 320 35.46 6.48 14.41
N VAL A 321 35.74 6.56 13.11
CA VAL A 321 35.69 5.44 12.17
C VAL A 321 37.10 5.06 11.77
N ARG A 322 37.42 3.77 11.84
CA ARG A 322 38.68 3.17 11.38
C ARG A 322 38.43 1.98 10.48
N LEU A 323 39.36 1.70 9.57
CA LEU A 323 39.31 0.45 8.80
C LEU A 323 39.41 -0.74 9.76
N ALA A 324 38.57 -1.72 9.57
CA ALA A 324 38.75 -3.01 10.26
C ALA A 324 40.03 -3.67 9.73
N GLY A 325 40.95 -3.98 10.64
CA GLY A 325 42.24 -4.60 10.32
C GLY A 325 42.08 -6.02 9.76
#